data_feb7bdd4fcdb317a30909eaa2f8e80fb
#
_entry.id   feb7bdd4fcdb317a30909eaa2f8e80fb
#
_cell.length_a   1.000
_cell.length_b   1.000
_cell.length_c   1.000
_cell.angle_alpha   90.00
_cell.angle_beta   90.00
_cell.angle_gamma   90.00
#
_symmetry.space_group_name_H-M   'P 1'
#
loop_
_entity.id
_entity.type
_entity.pdbx_description
1 polymer ?
#
loop_
_entity_poly.entity_id
_entity_poly.type
_entity_poly.pdbx_seq_one_letter_code
_entity_poly.pdbx_strand_id
1 'polypeptide(L)'
;MFLEIIKAILMGIVEGITEWLPISSTGHMILLEQVVKFNASEEFMSMFRVVIQLGAILAVVVLFWGRLWPFGLRHGRVISKPGVWQLWFKVVAATLPVLVISPLDDWMEAHFYNYITVAAMLILYGVLFLVVESRRTAPRVTHLEQITYRDALIIGVWQMLAIIPGTSRSGACLLYTSPSPRDA
;
A
#
# COMPACT_ATOMS: atom_id res chain seq x y z
N MET A 1 -10.96 27.94 -10.69
CA MET A 1 -10.81 27.67 -9.22
C MET A 1 -11.82 26.65 -8.70
N PHE A 2 -13.13 26.89 -8.75
CA PHE A 2 -14.14 25.95 -8.22
C PHE A 2 -14.05 24.54 -8.84
N LEU A 3 -13.92 24.42 -10.16
CA LEU A 3 -13.78 23.14 -10.86
C LEU A 3 -12.53 22.37 -10.42
N GLU A 4 -11.39 23.05 -10.18
CA GLU A 4 -10.16 22.41 -9.72
C GLU A 4 -10.30 21.86 -8.29
N ILE A 5 -11.07 22.54 -7.45
CA ILE A 5 -11.40 22.04 -6.09
C ILE A 5 -12.24 20.75 -6.19
N ILE A 6 -13.24 20.70 -7.08
CA ILE A 6 -14.05 19.50 -7.28
C ILE A 6 -13.19 18.33 -7.78
N LYS A 7 -12.30 18.58 -8.74
CA LYS A 7 -11.34 17.57 -9.23
C LYS A 7 -10.44 17.06 -8.11
N ALA A 8 -9.91 17.97 -7.29
CA ALA A 8 -9.06 17.62 -6.14
C ALA A 8 -9.81 16.76 -5.10
N ILE A 9 -11.06 17.10 -4.80
CA ILE A 9 -11.93 16.30 -3.93
C ILE A 9 -12.17 14.90 -4.51
N LEU A 10 -12.48 14.82 -5.82
CA LEU A 10 -12.67 13.55 -6.50
C LEU A 10 -11.42 12.67 -6.43
N MET A 11 -10.25 13.25 -6.70
CA MET A 11 -8.97 12.57 -6.60
C MET A 11 -8.72 12.06 -5.16
N GLY A 12 -8.94 12.91 -4.15
CA GLY A 12 -8.79 12.51 -2.75
C GLY A 12 -9.74 11.39 -2.31
N ILE A 13 -10.99 11.37 -2.83
CA ILE A 13 -11.93 10.27 -2.57
C ILE A 13 -11.45 8.97 -3.21
N VAL A 14 -11.01 9.02 -4.47
CA VAL A 14 -10.51 7.82 -5.17
C VAL A 14 -9.25 7.30 -4.47
N GLU A 15 -8.31 8.16 -4.11
CA GLU A 15 -7.12 7.81 -3.35
C GLU A 15 -7.50 7.14 -2.02
N GLY A 16 -8.37 7.79 -1.22
CA GLY A 16 -8.80 7.28 0.08
C GLY A 16 -9.49 5.91 0.01
N ILE A 17 -10.22 5.61 -1.07
CA ILE A 17 -10.85 4.31 -1.27
C ILE A 17 -9.81 3.28 -1.76
N THR A 18 -9.02 3.63 -2.76
CA THR A 18 -8.11 2.67 -3.42
C THR A 18 -6.86 2.37 -2.61
N GLU A 19 -6.43 3.27 -1.71
CA GLU A 19 -5.30 3.03 -0.80
C GLU A 19 -5.63 1.93 0.24
N TRP A 20 -6.89 1.82 0.63
CA TRP A 20 -7.33 0.80 1.59
C TRP A 20 -7.62 -0.55 0.93
N LEU A 21 -7.71 -0.57 -0.38
CA LEU A 21 -7.90 -1.79 -1.15
C LEU A 21 -6.57 -2.25 -1.78
N PRO A 22 -6.35 -3.55 -1.96
CA PRO A 22 -5.11 -4.06 -2.53
C PRO A 22 -5.07 -3.93 -4.07
N ILE A 23 -5.43 -2.77 -4.61
CA ILE A 23 -5.67 -2.53 -6.05
C ILE A 23 -4.79 -1.43 -6.67
N SER A 24 -3.78 -0.93 -5.95
CA SER A 24 -2.89 0.15 -6.38
C SER A 24 -3.58 1.51 -6.55
N SER A 25 -3.57 2.32 -5.49
CA SER A 25 -4.07 3.70 -5.52
C SER A 25 -3.33 4.55 -6.56
N THR A 26 -2.01 4.51 -6.58
CA THR A 26 -1.18 5.20 -7.58
C THR A 26 -1.59 4.85 -9.02
N GLY A 27 -1.86 3.57 -9.28
CA GLY A 27 -2.34 3.14 -10.60
C GLY A 27 -3.68 3.76 -10.97
N HIS A 28 -4.63 3.80 -10.04
CA HIS A 28 -5.93 4.43 -10.26
C HIS A 28 -5.82 5.95 -10.46
N MET A 29 -4.92 6.61 -9.72
CA MET A 29 -4.67 8.04 -9.89
C MET A 29 -4.13 8.36 -11.29
N ILE A 30 -3.13 7.61 -11.78
CA ILE A 30 -2.57 7.79 -13.11
C ILE A 30 -3.64 7.61 -14.20
N LEU A 31 -4.52 6.61 -14.06
CA LEU A 31 -5.62 6.41 -15.02
C LEU A 31 -6.67 7.53 -14.92
N LEU A 32 -7.02 7.95 -13.73
CA LEU A 32 -7.99 9.02 -13.51
C LEU A 32 -7.49 10.36 -14.09
N GLU A 33 -6.20 10.65 -13.99
CA GLU A 33 -5.57 11.84 -14.57
C GLU A 33 -5.68 11.91 -16.11
N GLN A 34 -5.87 10.78 -16.80
CA GLN A 34 -6.13 10.79 -18.24
C GLN A 34 -7.49 11.43 -18.56
N VAL A 35 -8.46 11.32 -17.66
CA VAL A 35 -9.82 11.85 -17.81
C VAL A 35 -9.96 13.19 -17.09
N VAL A 36 -9.50 13.27 -15.86
CA VAL A 36 -9.58 14.46 -15.01
C VAL A 36 -8.31 15.30 -15.18
N LYS A 37 -8.30 16.16 -16.20
CA LYS A 37 -7.16 17.04 -16.47
C LYS A 37 -7.14 18.21 -15.49
N PHE A 38 -6.03 18.39 -14.78
CA PHE A 38 -5.75 19.57 -13.95
C PHE A 38 -5.06 20.66 -14.76
N ASN A 39 -5.36 21.91 -14.45
CA ASN A 39 -4.60 23.06 -14.95
C ASN A 39 -3.51 23.41 -13.92
N ALA A 40 -2.53 22.52 -13.79
CA ALA A 40 -1.45 22.60 -12.81
C ALA A 40 -0.14 22.04 -13.41
N SER A 41 1.00 22.41 -12.83
CA SER A 41 2.29 21.87 -13.26
C SER A 41 2.48 20.40 -12.84
N GLU A 42 3.37 19.69 -13.50
CA GLU A 42 3.72 18.30 -13.17
C GLU A 42 4.29 18.19 -11.72
N GLU A 43 5.09 19.17 -11.30
CA GLU A 43 5.65 19.21 -9.94
C GLU A 43 4.53 19.36 -8.89
N PHE A 44 3.53 20.20 -9.17
CA PHE A 44 2.36 20.33 -8.30
C PHE A 44 1.59 19.01 -8.21
N MET A 45 1.34 18.35 -9.34
CA MET A 45 0.61 17.09 -9.37
C MET A 45 1.37 15.98 -8.65
N SER A 46 2.68 15.93 -8.77
CA SER A 46 3.53 14.99 -8.03
C SER A 46 3.42 15.21 -6.51
N MET A 47 3.57 16.46 -6.05
CA MET A 47 3.38 16.80 -4.65
C MET A 47 1.95 16.50 -4.17
N PHE A 48 0.94 16.83 -4.97
CA PHE A 48 -0.47 16.63 -4.63
C PHE A 48 -0.77 15.14 -4.38
N ARG A 49 -0.30 14.22 -5.23
CA ARG A 49 -0.45 12.78 -5.02
C ARG A 49 0.14 12.32 -3.70
N VAL A 50 1.33 12.78 -3.34
CA VAL A 50 1.96 12.46 -2.06
C VAL A 50 1.14 12.97 -0.87
N VAL A 51 0.60 14.18 -0.97
CA VAL A 51 -0.20 14.79 0.12
C VAL A 51 -1.51 14.06 0.35
N ILE A 52 -2.25 13.69 -0.71
CA ILE A 52 -3.50 12.95 -0.54
C ILE A 52 -3.26 11.52 -0.04
N GLN A 53 -2.18 10.87 -0.47
CA GLN A 53 -1.75 9.57 0.04
C GLN A 53 -1.40 9.64 1.54
N LEU A 54 -0.70 10.70 1.96
CA LEU A 54 -0.43 10.93 3.39
C LEU A 54 -1.73 11.04 4.19
N GLY A 55 -2.77 11.69 3.65
CA GLY A 55 -4.09 11.75 4.25
C GLY A 55 -4.71 10.37 4.50
N ALA A 56 -4.65 9.49 3.49
CA ALA A 56 -5.14 8.11 3.60
C ALA A 56 -4.34 7.30 4.65
N ILE A 57 -3.01 7.44 4.68
CA ILE A 57 -2.13 6.79 5.67
C ILE A 57 -2.45 7.28 7.09
N LEU A 58 -2.63 8.59 7.29
CA LEU A 58 -2.97 9.17 8.59
C LEU A 58 -4.32 8.66 9.10
N ALA A 59 -5.31 8.45 8.23
CA ALA A 59 -6.58 7.84 8.61
C ALA A 59 -6.38 6.43 9.21
N VAL A 60 -5.51 5.60 8.60
CA VAL A 60 -5.15 4.28 9.16
C VAL A 60 -4.47 4.42 10.52
N VAL A 61 -3.52 5.34 10.66
CA VAL A 61 -2.82 5.58 11.93
C VAL A 61 -3.81 5.96 13.03
N VAL A 62 -4.76 6.85 12.73
CA VAL A 62 -5.80 7.30 13.69
C VAL A 62 -6.71 6.15 14.08
N LEU A 63 -7.25 5.40 13.11
CA LEU A 63 -8.18 4.29 13.35
C LEU A 63 -7.54 3.14 14.13
N PHE A 64 -6.28 2.83 13.84
CA PHE A 64 -5.57 1.72 14.47
C PHE A 64 -4.59 2.16 15.55
N TRP A 65 -4.67 3.42 16.03
CA TRP A 65 -3.75 3.96 17.03
C TRP A 65 -3.53 3.05 18.22
N GLY A 66 -4.61 2.51 18.79
CA GLY A 66 -4.53 1.62 19.96
C GLY A 66 -3.78 0.31 19.73
N ARG A 67 -3.68 -0.15 18.46
CA ARG A 67 -2.94 -1.34 18.05
C ARG A 67 -1.50 -1.03 17.64
N LEU A 68 -1.28 0.18 17.10
CA LEU A 68 0.04 0.61 16.59
C LEU A 68 0.91 1.22 17.69
N TRP A 69 0.28 1.86 18.72
CA TRP A 69 1.01 2.55 19.75
C TRP A 69 1.58 1.58 20.80
N PRO A 70 2.94 1.57 20.98
CA PRO A 70 3.61 0.55 21.79
C PRO A 70 3.52 0.77 23.30
N PHE A 71 2.91 1.87 23.74
CA PHE A 71 2.72 2.17 25.15
C PHE A 71 1.24 2.09 25.53
N GLY A 72 0.98 1.79 26.81
CA GLY A 72 -0.36 1.78 27.39
C GLY A 72 -0.33 2.33 28.80
N LEU A 73 -1.51 2.61 29.35
CA LEU A 73 -1.69 2.98 30.75
C LEU A 73 -2.33 1.81 31.50
N ARG A 74 -1.69 1.35 32.57
CA ARG A 74 -2.25 0.34 33.47
C ARG A 74 -2.04 0.80 34.91
N HIS A 75 -3.14 0.97 35.65
CA HIS A 75 -3.13 1.46 37.03
C HIS A 75 -2.34 2.80 37.18
N GLY A 76 -2.52 3.73 36.24
CA GLY A 76 -1.83 5.03 36.27
C GLY A 76 -0.36 5.02 35.90
N ARG A 77 0.21 3.85 35.54
CA ARG A 77 1.62 3.73 35.11
C ARG A 77 1.68 3.45 33.60
N VAL A 78 2.64 4.09 32.95
CA VAL A 78 2.96 3.80 31.52
C VAL A 78 3.60 2.42 31.45
N ILE A 79 2.99 1.54 30.67
CA ILE A 79 3.54 0.20 30.40
C ILE A 79 3.90 0.08 28.92
N SER A 80 4.95 -0.64 28.63
CA SER A 80 5.33 -1.04 27.27
C SER A 80 4.53 -2.28 26.86
N LYS A 81 4.15 -2.35 25.58
CA LYS A 81 3.49 -3.49 24.95
C LYS A 81 4.51 -4.25 24.08
N PRO A 82 5.17 -5.31 24.60
CA PRO A 82 6.26 -6.00 23.87
C PRO A 82 5.82 -6.56 22.51
N GLY A 83 4.56 -7.03 22.39
CA GLY A 83 4.01 -7.54 21.13
C GLY A 83 3.93 -6.48 20.03
N VAL A 84 3.66 -5.22 20.39
CA VAL A 84 3.65 -4.11 19.42
C VAL A 84 5.07 -3.77 18.96
N TRP A 85 6.05 -3.81 19.85
CA TRP A 85 7.46 -3.63 19.47
C TRP A 85 7.94 -4.74 18.54
N GLN A 86 7.60 -5.99 18.83
CA GLN A 86 7.91 -7.10 17.92
C GLN A 86 7.28 -6.92 16.54
N LEU A 87 6.03 -6.42 16.47
CA LEU A 87 5.38 -6.09 15.22
C LEU A 87 6.17 -5.02 14.45
N TRP A 88 6.57 -3.93 15.12
CA TRP A 88 7.36 -2.86 14.50
C TRP A 88 8.70 -3.37 13.97
N PHE A 89 9.41 -4.21 14.71
CA PHE A 89 10.66 -4.82 14.23
C PHE A 89 10.44 -5.71 13.01
N LYS A 90 9.32 -6.46 12.94
CA LYS A 90 8.94 -7.23 11.75
C LYS A 90 8.61 -6.31 10.57
N VAL A 91 7.93 -5.19 10.79
CA VAL A 91 7.68 -4.17 9.76
C VAL A 91 9.00 -3.61 9.22
N VAL A 92 9.92 -3.24 10.10
CA VAL A 92 11.26 -2.79 9.68
C VAL A 92 11.97 -3.87 8.85
N ALA A 93 11.95 -5.13 9.29
CA ALA A 93 12.54 -6.24 8.52
C ALA A 93 11.89 -6.40 7.13
N ALA A 94 10.57 -6.21 7.03
CA ALA A 94 9.85 -6.27 5.75
C ALA A 94 10.15 -5.08 4.82
N THR A 95 10.62 -3.94 5.33
CA THR A 95 11.02 -2.80 4.50
C THR A 95 12.45 -2.90 3.96
N LEU A 96 13.33 -3.71 4.58
CA LEU A 96 14.73 -3.82 4.14
C LEU A 96 14.90 -4.21 2.67
N PRO A 97 14.20 -5.23 2.12
CA PRO A 97 14.31 -5.57 0.71
C PRO A 97 13.92 -4.42 -0.22
N VAL A 98 12.87 -3.65 0.15
CA VAL A 98 12.42 -2.49 -0.64
C VAL A 98 13.49 -1.40 -0.68
N LEU A 99 14.20 -1.15 0.43
CA LEU A 99 15.30 -0.19 0.47
C LEU A 99 16.46 -0.59 -0.44
N VAL A 100 16.70 -1.91 -0.61
CA VAL A 100 17.75 -2.39 -1.51
C VAL A 100 17.42 -2.09 -2.97
N ILE A 101 16.14 -2.12 -3.36
CA ILE A 101 15.75 -1.88 -4.76
C ILE A 101 15.45 -0.40 -5.04
N SER A 102 15.28 0.44 -4.00
CA SER A 102 14.89 1.84 -4.16
C SER A 102 15.83 2.68 -5.07
N PRO A 103 17.15 2.42 -5.19
CA PRO A 103 17.97 3.15 -6.17
C PRO A 103 17.54 2.95 -7.63
N LEU A 104 16.71 1.94 -7.90
CA LEU A 104 16.15 1.68 -9.24
C LEU A 104 14.84 2.42 -9.50
N ASP A 105 14.26 3.09 -8.48
CA ASP A 105 12.96 3.77 -8.58
C ASP A 105 12.95 4.81 -9.70
N ASP A 106 13.94 5.70 -9.76
CA ASP A 106 14.01 6.77 -10.77
C ASP A 106 14.07 6.20 -12.19
N TRP A 107 14.83 5.12 -12.38
CA TRP A 107 14.92 4.46 -13.68
C TRP A 107 13.59 3.79 -14.07
N MET A 108 12.96 3.12 -13.12
CA MET A 108 11.66 2.47 -13.33
C MET A 108 10.56 3.51 -13.61
N GLU A 109 10.57 4.62 -12.88
CA GLU A 109 9.63 5.73 -13.10
C GLU A 109 9.81 6.31 -14.50
N ALA A 110 11.03 6.60 -14.92
CA ALA A 110 11.31 7.16 -16.24
C ALA A 110 10.85 6.27 -17.41
N HIS A 111 10.83 4.94 -17.25
CA HIS A 111 10.51 4.01 -18.35
C HIS A 111 9.10 3.41 -18.28
N PHE A 112 8.56 3.21 -17.08
CA PHE A 112 7.31 2.48 -16.85
C PHE A 112 6.17 3.31 -16.28
N TYR A 113 6.40 4.58 -15.91
CA TYR A 113 5.38 5.45 -15.37
C TYR A 113 4.46 6.01 -16.49
N ASN A 114 3.66 5.12 -17.06
CA ASN A 114 2.69 5.46 -18.10
C ASN A 114 1.41 4.64 -17.92
N TYR A 115 0.31 5.16 -18.44
CA TYR A 115 -1.02 4.56 -18.28
C TYR A 115 -1.15 3.15 -18.89
N ILE A 116 -0.36 2.81 -19.91
CA ILE A 116 -0.38 1.49 -20.56
C ILE A 116 0.21 0.45 -19.62
N THR A 117 1.40 0.71 -19.07
CA THR A 117 2.05 -0.17 -18.08
C THR A 117 1.15 -0.34 -16.85
N VAL A 118 0.60 0.76 -16.34
CA VAL A 118 -0.31 0.74 -15.18
C VAL A 118 -1.53 -0.13 -15.45
N ALA A 119 -2.21 0.06 -16.59
CA ALA A 119 -3.37 -0.74 -16.96
C ALA A 119 -3.03 -2.24 -17.10
N ALA A 120 -1.89 -2.56 -17.73
CA ALA A 120 -1.41 -3.92 -17.87
C ALA A 120 -1.14 -4.57 -16.50
N MET A 121 -0.50 -3.84 -15.57
CA MET A 121 -0.22 -4.34 -14.22
C MET A 121 -1.49 -4.52 -13.40
N LEU A 122 -2.46 -3.60 -13.48
CA LEU A 122 -3.75 -3.75 -12.81
C LEU A 122 -4.51 -5.00 -13.29
N ILE A 123 -4.51 -5.25 -14.61
CA ILE A 123 -5.13 -6.45 -15.19
C ILE A 123 -4.38 -7.71 -14.72
N LEU A 124 -3.06 -7.71 -14.79
CA LEU A 124 -2.23 -8.84 -14.37
C LEU A 124 -2.50 -9.21 -12.90
N TYR A 125 -2.45 -8.23 -11.99
CA TYR A 125 -2.71 -8.46 -10.57
C TYR A 125 -4.16 -8.87 -10.31
N GLY A 126 -5.12 -8.29 -11.01
CA GLY A 126 -6.52 -8.73 -10.94
C GLY A 126 -6.68 -10.21 -11.31
N VAL A 127 -6.05 -10.66 -12.39
CA VAL A 127 -6.03 -12.07 -12.78
C VAL A 127 -5.33 -12.95 -11.73
N LEU A 128 -4.18 -12.51 -11.21
CA LEU A 128 -3.45 -13.23 -10.16
C LEU A 128 -4.30 -13.40 -8.89
N PHE A 129 -5.04 -12.38 -8.48
CA PHE A 129 -5.97 -12.49 -7.35
C PHE A 129 -7.06 -13.52 -7.59
N LEU A 130 -7.69 -13.54 -8.78
CA LEU A 130 -8.68 -14.55 -9.14
C LEU A 130 -8.09 -15.96 -9.09
N VAL A 131 -6.86 -16.15 -9.58
CA VAL A 131 -6.15 -17.43 -9.55
C VAL A 131 -5.86 -17.87 -8.11
N VAL A 132 -5.37 -16.97 -7.26
CA VAL A 132 -5.10 -17.27 -5.84
C VAL A 132 -6.40 -17.61 -5.12
N GLU A 133 -7.46 -16.82 -5.32
CA GLU A 133 -8.76 -17.07 -4.71
C GLU A 133 -9.37 -18.41 -5.11
N SER A 134 -9.18 -18.83 -6.36
CA SER A 134 -9.70 -20.11 -6.85
C SER A 134 -9.08 -21.32 -6.15
N ARG A 135 -7.88 -21.18 -5.58
CA ARG A 135 -7.14 -22.29 -4.93
C ARG A 135 -7.63 -22.67 -3.54
N ARG A 136 -8.38 -21.82 -2.85
CA ARG A 136 -9.04 -22.06 -1.54
C ARG A 136 -8.17 -22.82 -0.53
N THR A 137 -6.94 -22.39 -0.31
CA THR A 137 -6.05 -23.00 0.70
C THR A 137 -6.33 -22.37 2.06
N ALA A 138 -6.28 -23.19 3.12
CA ALA A 138 -6.42 -22.66 4.48
C ALA A 138 -5.26 -21.73 4.86
N PRO A 139 -5.51 -20.62 5.58
CA PRO A 139 -4.47 -19.69 5.96
C PRO A 139 -3.48 -20.35 6.90
N ARG A 140 -2.18 -20.18 6.62
CA ARG A 140 -1.10 -20.66 7.48
C ARG A 140 -0.92 -19.78 8.72
N VAL A 141 -1.19 -18.48 8.59
CA VAL A 141 -1.04 -17.47 9.63
C VAL A 141 -2.39 -16.79 9.82
N THR A 142 -2.97 -16.89 11.00
CA THR A 142 -4.28 -16.30 11.32
C THR A 142 -4.21 -15.10 12.26
N HIS A 143 -3.04 -14.88 12.88
CA HIS A 143 -2.80 -13.78 13.83
C HIS A 143 -1.46 -13.11 13.55
N LEU A 144 -1.38 -11.79 13.72
CA LEU A 144 -0.15 -11.00 13.50
C LEU A 144 1.05 -11.49 14.33
N GLU A 145 0.80 -12.03 15.51
CA GLU A 145 1.84 -12.55 16.41
C GLU A 145 2.56 -13.78 15.83
N GLN A 146 1.86 -14.56 14.98
CA GLN A 146 2.40 -15.78 14.35
C GLN A 146 3.35 -15.48 13.18
N ILE A 147 3.33 -14.26 12.64
CA ILE A 147 4.26 -13.84 11.59
C ILE A 147 5.68 -13.93 12.12
N THR A 148 6.54 -14.66 11.42
CA THR A 148 7.97 -14.76 11.75
C THR A 148 8.78 -13.68 11.03
N TYR A 149 10.04 -13.46 11.44
CA TYR A 149 10.96 -12.58 10.68
C TYR A 149 11.23 -13.09 9.27
N ARG A 150 11.21 -14.41 9.06
CA ARG A 150 11.31 -15.01 7.73
C ARG A 150 10.12 -14.62 6.86
N ASP A 151 8.90 -14.69 7.40
CA ASP A 151 7.70 -14.26 6.69
C ASP A 151 7.77 -12.77 6.38
N ALA A 152 8.21 -11.95 7.33
CA ALA A 152 8.39 -10.51 7.13
C ALA A 152 9.37 -10.19 5.99
N LEU A 153 10.51 -10.88 5.91
CA LEU A 153 11.47 -10.71 4.81
C LEU A 153 10.90 -11.17 3.46
N ILE A 154 10.18 -12.29 3.44
CA ILE A 154 9.53 -12.77 2.20
C ILE A 154 8.47 -11.77 1.73
N ILE A 155 7.64 -11.23 2.65
CA ILE A 155 6.71 -10.14 2.35
C ILE A 155 7.46 -8.95 1.75
N GLY A 156 8.60 -8.57 2.32
CA GLY A 156 9.44 -7.50 1.79
C GLY A 156 9.95 -7.76 0.38
N VAL A 157 10.36 -8.99 0.08
CA VAL A 157 10.76 -9.38 -1.28
C VAL A 157 9.59 -9.27 -2.27
N TRP A 158 8.38 -9.69 -1.88
CA TRP A 158 7.19 -9.51 -2.72
C TRP A 158 6.85 -8.02 -2.93
N GLN A 159 7.06 -7.19 -1.91
CA GLN A 159 6.87 -5.74 -2.04
C GLN A 159 7.82 -5.06 -3.03
N MET A 160 9.00 -5.67 -3.32
CA MET A 160 9.91 -5.15 -4.35
C MET A 160 9.23 -5.09 -5.73
N LEU A 161 8.25 -5.95 -6.01
CA LEU A 161 7.49 -5.89 -7.27
C LEU A 161 6.70 -4.58 -7.42
N ALA A 162 6.41 -3.90 -6.33
CA ALA A 162 5.69 -2.63 -6.35
C ALA A 162 6.53 -1.43 -6.82
N ILE A 163 7.80 -1.64 -7.18
CA ILE A 163 8.58 -0.67 -7.95
C ILE A 163 7.98 -0.43 -9.35
N ILE A 164 7.26 -1.43 -9.90
CA ILE A 164 6.58 -1.30 -11.17
C ILE A 164 5.26 -0.53 -10.94
N PRO A 165 5.03 0.62 -11.60
CA PRO A 165 3.82 1.41 -11.45
C PRO A 165 2.56 0.58 -11.77
N GLY A 166 1.52 0.73 -10.94
CA GLY A 166 0.31 -0.10 -11.06
C GLY A 166 0.33 -1.38 -10.24
N THR A 167 1.49 -1.80 -9.74
CA THR A 167 1.60 -2.92 -8.79
C THR A 167 1.25 -2.43 -7.39
N SER A 168 0.22 -3.02 -6.78
CA SER A 168 -0.14 -2.72 -5.41
C SER A 168 0.83 -3.37 -4.42
N ARG A 169 1.43 -2.59 -3.50
CA ARG A 169 2.26 -3.13 -2.40
C ARG A 169 1.48 -4.09 -1.51
N SER A 170 0.31 -3.65 -1.06
CA SER A 170 -0.60 -4.49 -0.27
C SER A 170 -1.07 -5.70 -1.06
N GLY A 171 -1.37 -5.54 -2.36
CA GLY A 171 -1.72 -6.63 -3.24
C GLY A 171 -0.63 -7.68 -3.38
N ALA A 172 0.63 -7.26 -3.58
CA ALA A 172 1.77 -8.18 -3.64
C ALA A 172 1.95 -8.96 -2.32
N CYS A 173 1.76 -8.29 -1.17
CA CYS A 173 1.77 -8.97 0.13
C CYS A 173 0.66 -10.02 0.25
N LEU A 174 -0.55 -9.69 -0.16
CA LEU A 174 -1.72 -10.56 -0.05
C LEU A 174 -1.62 -11.77 -0.96
N LEU A 175 -1.03 -11.67 -2.13
CA LEU A 175 -0.76 -12.83 -3.01
C LEU A 175 0.07 -13.91 -2.31
N TYR A 176 0.94 -13.49 -1.37
CA TYR A 176 1.76 -14.41 -0.59
C TYR A 176 1.12 -14.84 0.74
N THR A 177 0.46 -13.93 1.45
CA THR A 177 0.05 -14.14 2.85
C THR A 177 -1.39 -14.58 3.01
N SER A 178 -2.27 -14.24 2.07
CA SER A 178 -3.69 -14.55 2.16
C SER A 178 -4.08 -15.73 1.26
N PRO A 179 -4.92 -16.64 1.75
CA PRO A 179 -5.49 -17.70 0.91
C PRO A 179 -6.53 -17.14 -0.08
N SER A 180 -7.10 -15.96 0.24
CA SER A 180 -8.05 -15.24 -0.60
C SER A 180 -7.95 -13.73 -0.31
N PRO A 181 -8.01 -12.86 -1.34
CA PRO A 181 -8.11 -11.41 -1.16
C PRO A 181 -9.34 -10.96 -0.37
N ARG A 182 -10.36 -11.81 -0.21
CA ARG A 182 -11.57 -11.53 0.58
C ARG A 182 -11.35 -11.66 2.08
N ASP A 183 -10.27 -12.32 2.50
CA ASP A 183 -9.95 -12.56 3.90
C ASP A 183 -9.02 -11.46 4.48
N ALA A 184 -8.77 -10.40 3.71
CA ALA A 184 -7.86 -9.31 4.02
C ALA A 184 -8.52 -8.09 4.69
#